data_1f3ef109c8b374fdc6b8ba5eb3f08e12
#
_entry.id   1f3ef109c8b374fdc6b8ba5eb3f08e12
#
_cell.length_a   1.000
_cell.length_b   1.000
_cell.length_c   1.000
_cell.angle_alpha   90.00
_cell.angle_beta   90.00
_cell.angle_gamma   90.00
#
_symmetry.space_group_name_H-M   'P 1'
#
loop_
_entity.id
_entity.type
_entity.pdbx_description
1 polymer ?
#
loop_
_entity_poly.entity_id
_entity_poly.type
_entity_poly.pdbx_seq_one_letter_code
_entity_poly.pdbx_strand_id
1 'polypeptide(L)'
;MQELYKKILETIGEDLKRDGLKKTPERAAKTFRYLTSGYKKDLKKIINNSIFQSEIKDLILIKKIKIYSICEHHLLPFLGYCHIGYIPNGKILGISKIIEIIEYYSRRLQIQERLTTEIANYISHILKAKGVGVMIEAKHLCIEMRNFKKQNPYLTTLSMTDEIKNKPHKRNEFLTLIK
;
A
#
# COMPACT_ATOMS: atom_id res chain seq x y z
N MET A 1 -16.29 -8.26 16.49
CA MET A 1 -14.86 -7.85 16.57
C MET A 1 -14.45 -7.37 17.95
N GLN A 2 -15.18 -6.47 18.61
CA GLN A 2 -14.83 -6.04 20.00
C GLN A 2 -14.77 -7.22 20.96
N GLU A 3 -15.80 -8.08 20.98
CA GLU A 3 -15.85 -9.29 21.80
C GLU A 3 -14.70 -10.29 21.49
N LEU A 4 -14.25 -10.32 20.23
CA LEU A 4 -13.10 -11.16 19.86
C LEU A 4 -11.82 -10.63 20.50
N TYR A 5 -11.59 -9.32 20.49
CA TYR A 5 -10.45 -8.70 21.18
C TYR A 5 -10.51 -8.89 22.69
N LYS A 6 -11.70 -8.84 23.29
CA LYS A 6 -11.89 -9.16 24.70
C LYS A 6 -11.43 -10.59 25.00
N LYS A 7 -11.89 -11.56 24.21
CA LYS A 7 -11.47 -12.97 24.34
C LYS A 7 -9.95 -13.16 24.15
N ILE A 8 -9.33 -12.44 23.22
CA ILE A 8 -7.87 -12.49 23.05
C ILE A 8 -7.16 -12.05 24.32
N LEU A 9 -7.57 -10.91 24.92
CA LEU A 9 -6.97 -10.41 26.16
C LEU A 9 -7.15 -11.39 27.34
N GLU A 10 -8.33 -11.98 27.47
CA GLU A 10 -8.60 -13.02 28.49
C GLU A 10 -7.72 -14.25 28.26
N THR A 11 -7.56 -14.69 27.00
CA THR A 11 -6.76 -15.88 26.64
C THR A 11 -5.27 -15.71 26.95
N ILE A 12 -4.72 -14.50 26.79
CA ILE A 12 -3.31 -14.21 27.13
C ILE A 12 -3.10 -13.92 28.62
N GLY A 13 -4.16 -14.00 29.46
CA GLY A 13 -4.07 -13.85 30.90
C GLY A 13 -4.13 -12.41 31.42
N GLU A 14 -4.62 -11.44 30.61
CA GLU A 14 -4.71 -10.04 31.04
C GLU A 14 -5.96 -9.75 31.89
N ASP A 15 -5.80 -8.87 32.90
CA ASP A 15 -6.93 -8.37 33.70
C ASP A 15 -7.63 -7.20 33.00
N LEU A 16 -8.82 -7.48 32.49
CA LEU A 16 -9.66 -6.49 31.82
C LEU A 16 -10.18 -5.37 32.74
N LYS A 17 -10.07 -5.51 34.06
CA LYS A 17 -10.46 -4.48 35.02
C LYS A 17 -9.38 -3.41 35.16
N ARG A 18 -8.17 -3.68 34.72
CA ARG A 18 -7.07 -2.71 34.70
C ARG A 18 -7.45 -1.49 33.86
N ASP A 19 -7.24 -0.28 34.38
CA ASP A 19 -7.72 0.97 33.75
C ASP A 19 -7.26 1.16 32.32
N GLY A 20 -6.03 0.79 32.02
CA GLY A 20 -5.48 0.85 30.65
C GLY A 20 -6.17 -0.09 29.67
N LEU A 21 -6.78 -1.19 30.13
CA LEU A 21 -7.39 -2.23 29.29
C LEU A 21 -8.90 -2.12 29.13
N LYS A 22 -9.60 -1.40 29.98
CA LYS A 22 -11.08 -1.27 29.95
C LYS A 22 -11.64 -0.90 28.58
N LYS A 23 -10.94 -0.05 27.82
CA LYS A 23 -11.35 0.39 26.47
C LYS A 23 -10.53 -0.26 25.34
N THR A 24 -9.59 -1.15 25.66
CA THR A 24 -8.72 -1.78 24.65
C THR A 24 -9.48 -2.61 23.62
N PRO A 25 -10.49 -3.44 23.97
CA PRO A 25 -11.24 -4.19 22.99
C PRO A 25 -11.93 -3.31 21.93
N GLU A 26 -12.50 -2.18 22.37
CA GLU A 26 -13.14 -1.21 21.47
C GLU A 26 -12.11 -0.52 20.56
N ARG A 27 -11.02 -0.01 21.16
CA ARG A 27 -9.95 0.71 20.45
C ARG A 27 -9.27 -0.20 19.43
N ALA A 28 -8.93 -1.42 19.81
CA ALA A 28 -8.31 -2.40 18.92
C ALA A 28 -9.25 -2.75 17.75
N ALA A 29 -10.54 -2.99 18.04
CA ALA A 29 -11.54 -3.25 17.01
C ALA A 29 -11.68 -2.08 16.00
N LYS A 30 -11.68 -0.83 16.49
CA LYS A 30 -11.75 0.38 15.66
C LYS A 30 -10.50 0.51 14.79
N THR A 31 -9.33 0.34 15.38
CA THR A 31 -8.05 0.41 14.68
C THR A 31 -7.96 -0.66 13.58
N PHE A 32 -8.31 -1.90 13.89
CA PHE A 32 -8.25 -2.99 12.89
C PHE A 32 -9.23 -2.78 11.74
N ARG A 33 -10.45 -2.27 12.02
CA ARG A 33 -11.41 -1.89 10.98
C ARG A 33 -10.86 -0.78 10.07
N TYR A 34 -10.16 0.19 10.63
CA TYR A 34 -9.49 1.24 9.84
C TYR A 34 -8.39 0.66 8.96
N LEU A 35 -7.53 -0.18 9.54
CA LEU A 35 -6.42 -0.82 8.82
C LEU A 35 -6.87 -1.80 7.73
N THR A 36 -8.14 -2.25 7.79
CA THR A 36 -8.74 -3.15 6.79
C THR A 36 -9.89 -2.48 6.01
N SER A 37 -9.96 -1.15 6.04
CA SER A 37 -11.05 -0.39 5.41
C SER A 37 -11.08 -0.48 3.88
N GLY A 38 -9.97 -0.86 3.24
CA GLY A 38 -9.90 -1.06 1.80
C GLY A 38 -10.86 -2.12 1.25
N TYR A 39 -11.29 -3.09 2.07
CA TYR A 39 -12.31 -4.05 1.67
C TYR A 39 -13.72 -3.46 1.49
N LYS A 40 -13.97 -2.29 2.09
CA LYS A 40 -15.28 -1.64 2.07
C LYS A 40 -15.37 -0.45 1.12
N LYS A 41 -14.25 -0.01 0.58
CA LYS A 41 -14.20 1.12 -0.37
C LYS A 41 -14.49 0.64 -1.79
N ASP A 42 -15.03 1.54 -2.60
CA ASP A 42 -15.26 1.33 -4.03
C ASP A 42 -14.26 2.17 -4.83
N LEU A 43 -13.39 1.50 -5.58
CA LEU A 43 -12.39 2.15 -6.44
C LEU A 43 -13.00 3.08 -7.49
N LYS A 44 -14.16 2.71 -8.05
CA LYS A 44 -14.85 3.55 -9.04
C LYS A 44 -15.26 4.90 -8.45
N LYS A 45 -15.73 4.88 -7.19
CA LYS A 45 -16.08 6.10 -6.47
C LYS A 45 -14.84 6.93 -6.09
N ILE A 46 -13.72 6.29 -5.81
CA ILE A 46 -12.45 6.98 -5.52
C ILE A 46 -11.99 7.79 -6.72
N ILE A 47 -12.03 7.22 -7.92
CA ILE A 47 -11.53 7.86 -9.14
C ILE A 47 -12.41 9.01 -9.59
N ASN A 48 -13.72 8.86 -9.46
CA ASN A 48 -14.80 9.79 -9.82
C ASN A 48 -14.32 11.12 -10.47
N ASN A 49 -14.46 11.30 -11.79
CA ASN A 49 -14.14 12.52 -12.56
C ASN A 49 -12.75 13.14 -12.34
N SER A 50 -11.78 12.37 -11.83
CA SER A 50 -10.42 12.85 -11.52
C SER A 50 -9.39 12.44 -12.56
N ILE A 51 -9.83 11.95 -13.71
CA ILE A 51 -9.00 11.69 -14.89
C ILE A 51 -9.18 12.87 -15.83
N PHE A 52 -8.08 13.54 -16.16
CA PHE A 52 -8.04 14.73 -16.99
C PHE A 52 -7.36 14.44 -18.32
N GLN A 53 -7.81 15.10 -19.41
CA GLN A 53 -7.09 15.08 -20.68
C GLN A 53 -5.76 15.85 -20.53
N SER A 54 -4.71 15.37 -21.19
CA SER A 54 -3.38 15.95 -21.08
C SER A 54 -2.53 15.62 -22.31
N GLU A 55 -1.76 16.58 -22.77
CA GLU A 55 -0.79 16.41 -23.85
C GLU A 55 0.60 15.95 -23.36
N ILE A 56 0.77 15.83 -22.04
CA ILE A 56 2.04 15.39 -21.43
C ILE A 56 2.38 13.97 -21.91
N LYS A 57 3.61 13.80 -22.40
CA LYS A 57 4.14 12.53 -22.89
C LYS A 57 5.28 11.99 -22.04
N ASP A 58 5.81 12.82 -21.13
CA ASP A 58 6.92 12.48 -20.25
C ASP A 58 6.47 11.70 -19.04
N LEU A 59 7.42 11.02 -18.39
CA LEU A 59 7.19 10.27 -17.17
C LEU A 59 6.74 11.20 -16.03
N ILE A 60 5.58 10.95 -15.47
CA ILE A 60 5.12 11.59 -14.23
C ILE A 60 5.49 10.67 -13.07
N LEU A 61 6.19 11.19 -12.07
CA LEU A 61 6.69 10.44 -10.93
C LEU A 61 6.26 11.06 -9.60
N ILE A 62 5.74 10.23 -8.70
CA ILE A 62 5.40 10.60 -7.33
C ILE A 62 6.20 9.70 -6.39
N LYS A 63 7.01 10.33 -5.53
CA LYS A 63 7.95 9.64 -4.64
C LYS A 63 7.51 9.71 -3.18
N LYS A 64 7.99 8.73 -2.39
CA LYS A 64 7.91 8.72 -0.92
C LYS A 64 6.47 8.81 -0.38
N ILE A 65 5.51 8.16 -1.05
CA ILE A 65 4.16 8.01 -0.53
C ILE A 65 4.22 7.00 0.61
N LYS A 66 3.88 7.43 1.82
CA LYS A 66 3.86 6.53 2.98
C LYS A 66 2.80 5.45 2.83
N ILE A 67 3.16 4.22 3.12
CA ILE A 67 2.24 3.08 3.15
C ILE A 67 2.23 2.42 4.53
N TYR A 68 1.06 1.94 4.91
CA TYR A 68 0.83 1.12 6.10
C TYR A 68 -0.12 0.00 5.71
N SER A 69 0.31 -1.24 5.84
CA SER A 69 -0.48 -2.41 5.49
C SER A 69 -0.33 -3.50 6.54
N ILE A 70 -1.15 -4.53 6.46
CA ILE A 70 -1.14 -5.67 7.38
C ILE A 70 -0.70 -6.91 6.65
N CYS A 71 0.37 -7.53 7.13
CA CYS A 71 0.85 -8.81 6.62
C CYS A 71 -0.23 -9.89 6.82
N GLU A 72 -0.65 -10.55 5.75
CA GLU A 72 -1.71 -11.55 5.80
C GLU A 72 -1.33 -12.80 6.60
N HIS A 73 -0.03 -13.11 6.71
CA HIS A 73 0.44 -14.31 7.39
C HIS A 73 0.43 -14.19 8.92
N HIS A 74 0.65 -12.99 9.45
CA HIS A 74 0.88 -12.79 10.89
C HIS A 74 -0.02 -11.71 11.51
N LEU A 75 -0.82 -11.01 10.71
CA LEU A 75 -1.65 -9.86 11.11
C LEU A 75 -0.83 -8.73 11.78
N LEU A 76 0.47 -8.68 11.53
CA LEU A 76 1.35 -7.60 11.97
C LEU A 76 1.58 -6.60 10.83
N PRO A 77 1.83 -5.32 11.17
CA PRO A 77 2.03 -4.30 10.16
C PRO A 77 3.31 -4.47 9.35
N PHE A 78 3.29 -4.02 8.11
CA PHE A 78 4.46 -3.56 7.39
C PHE A 78 4.25 -2.12 6.93
N LEU A 79 5.32 -1.34 6.93
CA LEU A 79 5.25 0.09 6.69
C LEU A 79 6.49 0.57 5.93
N GLY A 80 6.30 1.56 5.08
CA GLY A 80 7.38 2.07 4.24
C GLY A 80 6.91 3.12 3.25
N TYR A 81 7.53 3.09 2.08
CA TYR A 81 7.29 4.07 1.03
C TYR A 81 6.94 3.38 -0.30
N CYS A 82 5.99 3.96 -0.99
CA CYS A 82 5.65 3.63 -2.37
C CYS A 82 6.14 4.76 -3.28
N HIS A 83 6.76 4.37 -4.39
CA HIS A 83 7.14 5.24 -5.49
C HIS A 83 6.37 4.77 -6.72
N ILE A 84 5.72 5.69 -7.41
CA ILE A 84 4.96 5.38 -8.61
C ILE A 84 5.27 6.36 -9.72
N GLY A 85 5.54 5.82 -10.90
CA GLY A 85 5.69 6.61 -12.11
C GLY A 85 4.81 6.04 -13.23
N TYR A 86 4.29 6.91 -14.07
CA TYR A 86 3.56 6.48 -15.26
C TYR A 86 3.80 7.41 -16.45
N ILE A 87 3.77 6.85 -17.65
CA ILE A 87 3.85 7.58 -18.92
C ILE A 87 2.42 7.76 -19.44
N PRO A 88 1.90 9.00 -19.48
CA PRO A 88 0.55 9.26 -19.92
C PRO A 88 0.28 8.81 -21.36
N ASN A 89 -0.97 8.47 -21.64
CA ASN A 89 -1.50 8.22 -22.97
C ASN A 89 -2.74 9.10 -23.20
N GLY A 90 -2.51 10.42 -23.27
CA GLY A 90 -3.57 11.41 -23.42
C GLY A 90 -4.37 11.71 -22.14
N LYS A 91 -4.05 11.05 -21.01
CA LYS A 91 -4.78 11.19 -19.74
C LYS A 91 -3.84 11.20 -18.55
N ILE A 92 -4.17 12.02 -17.55
CA ILE A 92 -3.50 12.06 -16.25
C ILE A 92 -4.50 11.89 -15.11
N LEU A 93 -4.03 11.42 -13.95
CA LEU A 93 -4.84 11.25 -12.75
C LEU A 93 -4.41 12.26 -11.68
N GLY A 94 -5.36 12.82 -10.98
CA GLY A 94 -5.08 13.70 -9.85
C GLY A 94 -4.24 13.01 -8.77
N ILE A 95 -3.22 13.70 -8.26
CA ILE A 95 -2.24 13.14 -7.29
C ILE A 95 -2.94 12.56 -6.05
N SER A 96 -3.94 13.24 -5.51
CA SER A 96 -4.72 12.75 -4.36
C SER A 96 -5.36 11.38 -4.63
N LYS A 97 -5.80 11.14 -5.87
CA LYS A 97 -6.43 9.87 -6.25
C LYS A 97 -5.43 8.73 -6.40
N ILE A 98 -4.22 9.03 -6.82
CA ILE A 98 -3.13 8.06 -6.80
C ILE A 98 -2.85 7.61 -5.35
N ILE A 99 -2.79 8.56 -4.40
CA ILE A 99 -2.61 8.26 -2.98
C ILE A 99 -3.79 7.43 -2.44
N GLU A 100 -5.03 7.81 -2.76
CA GLU A 100 -6.21 7.06 -2.32
C GLU A 100 -6.28 5.63 -2.89
N ILE A 101 -5.81 5.41 -4.13
CA ILE A 101 -5.69 4.06 -4.73
C ILE A 101 -4.64 3.23 -3.97
N ILE A 102 -3.48 3.81 -3.68
CA ILE A 102 -2.44 3.15 -2.90
C ILE A 102 -2.97 2.79 -1.51
N GLU A 103 -3.68 3.70 -0.84
CA GLU A 103 -4.32 3.43 0.43
C GLU A 103 -5.40 2.33 0.34
N TYR A 104 -6.22 2.34 -0.72
CA TYR A 104 -7.24 1.33 -0.93
C TYR A 104 -6.65 -0.09 -0.94
N TYR A 105 -5.54 -0.29 -1.65
CA TYR A 105 -4.86 -1.58 -1.71
C TYR A 105 -4.08 -1.89 -0.44
N SER A 106 -3.48 -0.88 0.20
CA SER A 106 -2.69 -1.04 1.42
C SER A 106 -3.57 -1.36 2.65
N ARG A 107 -4.81 -0.83 2.71
CA ARG A 107 -5.74 -1.07 3.83
C ARG A 107 -6.46 -2.41 3.72
N ARG A 108 -5.68 -3.49 3.52
CA ARG A 108 -6.12 -4.88 3.42
C ARG A 108 -5.10 -5.80 4.07
N LEU A 109 -5.44 -7.09 4.18
CA LEU A 109 -4.45 -8.12 4.43
C LEU A 109 -3.66 -8.36 3.14
N GLN A 110 -2.34 -8.13 3.17
CA GLN A 110 -1.51 -8.09 1.98
C GLN A 110 -0.19 -8.87 2.14
N ILE A 111 0.38 -9.23 1.00
CA ILE A 111 1.81 -9.41 0.82
C ILE A 111 2.32 -8.28 -0.06
N GLN A 112 3.56 -7.83 0.18
CA GLN A 112 4.09 -6.64 -0.49
C GLN A 112 4.17 -6.79 -2.00
N GLU A 113 4.48 -7.97 -2.51
CA GLU A 113 4.59 -8.32 -3.93
C GLU A 113 3.24 -8.14 -4.63
N ARG A 114 2.17 -8.65 -4.03
CA ARG A 114 0.81 -8.50 -4.56
C ARG A 114 0.36 -7.04 -4.52
N LEU A 115 0.59 -6.35 -3.40
CA LEU A 115 0.27 -4.93 -3.25
C LEU A 115 0.91 -4.10 -4.37
N THR A 116 2.21 -4.31 -4.63
CA THR A 116 2.96 -3.60 -5.67
C THR A 116 2.37 -3.84 -7.06
N THR A 117 2.02 -5.09 -7.35
CA THR A 117 1.47 -5.51 -8.65
C THR A 117 0.04 -5.01 -8.85
N GLU A 118 -0.81 -5.09 -7.84
CA GLU A 118 -2.20 -4.60 -7.91
C GLU A 118 -2.25 -3.10 -8.19
N ILE A 119 -1.41 -2.29 -7.53
CA ILE A 119 -1.33 -0.85 -7.76
C ILE A 119 -0.90 -0.56 -9.21
N ALA A 120 0.18 -1.21 -9.68
CA ALA A 120 0.70 -0.98 -11.02
C ALA A 120 -0.33 -1.32 -12.11
N ASN A 121 -0.93 -2.50 -12.01
CA ASN A 121 -1.92 -2.97 -12.98
C ASN A 121 -3.18 -2.10 -12.99
N TYR A 122 -3.66 -1.70 -11.81
CA TYR A 122 -4.86 -0.89 -11.73
C TYR A 122 -4.67 0.48 -12.38
N ILE A 123 -3.56 1.17 -12.08
CA ILE A 123 -3.26 2.48 -12.66
C ILE A 123 -3.02 2.38 -14.18
N SER A 124 -2.32 1.33 -14.63
CA SER A 124 -2.16 1.06 -16.07
C SER A 124 -3.52 0.90 -16.74
N HIS A 125 -4.42 0.13 -16.15
CA HIS A 125 -5.76 -0.13 -16.70
C HIS A 125 -6.62 1.12 -16.81
N ILE A 126 -6.75 1.92 -15.75
CA ILE A 126 -7.66 3.07 -15.74
C ILE A 126 -7.19 4.23 -16.60
N LEU A 127 -5.86 4.42 -16.72
CA LEU A 127 -5.28 5.48 -17.55
C LEU A 127 -5.01 5.02 -18.97
N LYS A 128 -5.01 3.71 -19.23
CA LYS A 128 -4.45 3.12 -20.46
C LYS A 128 -3.05 3.68 -20.72
N ALA A 129 -2.27 3.84 -19.63
CA ALA A 129 -0.95 4.45 -19.66
C ALA A 129 -0.02 3.68 -20.59
N LYS A 130 0.93 4.37 -21.22
CA LYS A 130 1.96 3.73 -22.05
C LYS A 130 2.93 2.86 -21.23
N GLY A 131 2.97 3.06 -19.93
CA GLY A 131 3.73 2.26 -18.98
C GLY A 131 3.55 2.81 -17.58
N VAL A 132 3.57 1.90 -16.60
CA VAL A 132 3.53 2.21 -15.17
C VAL A 132 4.66 1.47 -14.48
N GLY A 133 5.33 2.14 -13.53
CA GLY A 133 6.29 1.55 -12.62
C GLY A 133 5.89 1.84 -11.18
N VAL A 134 5.88 0.81 -10.35
CA VAL A 134 5.65 0.93 -8.89
C VAL A 134 6.77 0.22 -8.16
N MET A 135 7.39 0.92 -7.22
CA MET A 135 8.35 0.35 -6.29
C MET A 135 7.88 0.60 -4.85
N ILE A 136 7.92 -0.43 -4.04
CA ILE A 136 7.63 -0.35 -2.60
C ILE A 136 8.85 -0.82 -1.83
N GLU A 137 9.26 -0.03 -0.84
CA GLU A 137 10.29 -0.36 0.15
C GLU A 137 9.66 -0.31 1.52
N ALA A 138 9.67 -1.42 2.24
CA ALA A 138 9.01 -1.49 3.55
C ALA A 138 9.75 -2.38 4.55
N LYS A 139 9.56 -2.06 5.82
CA LYS A 139 9.91 -2.86 6.97
C LYS A 139 8.73 -3.71 7.39
N HIS A 140 9.00 -4.96 7.72
CA HIS A 140 7.99 -5.92 8.14
C HIS A 140 8.13 -6.24 9.62
N LEU A 141 7.20 -5.78 10.46
CA LEU A 141 7.23 -6.06 11.89
C LEU A 141 7.09 -7.54 12.21
N CYS A 142 6.47 -8.32 11.32
CA CYS A 142 6.42 -9.77 11.45
C CYS A 142 7.80 -10.45 11.33
N ILE A 143 8.80 -9.76 10.82
CA ILE A 143 10.20 -10.20 10.82
C ILE A 143 10.94 -9.57 11.99
N GLU A 144 10.86 -8.25 12.17
CA GLU A 144 11.61 -7.51 13.20
C GLU A 144 11.27 -7.94 14.64
N MET A 145 9.96 -8.18 14.93
CA MET A 145 9.49 -8.53 16.27
C MET A 145 9.68 -10.00 16.67
N ARG A 146 10.10 -10.86 15.75
CA ARG A 146 10.15 -12.32 15.95
C ARG A 146 11.56 -12.90 16.10
N ASN A 147 12.47 -12.18 16.72
CA ASN A 147 13.77 -12.71 17.13
C ASN A 147 14.71 -13.17 15.98
N PHE A 148 14.56 -12.64 14.78
CA PHE A 148 15.54 -12.83 13.72
C PHE A 148 16.77 -11.93 13.97
N LYS A 149 17.58 -12.34 14.96
CA LYS A 149 18.92 -11.84 15.32
C LYS A 149 19.29 -10.47 14.71
N LYS A 150 18.76 -9.39 15.31
CA LYS A 150 19.20 -7.99 15.07
C LYS A 150 19.31 -7.53 13.59
N GLN A 151 18.66 -8.22 12.67
CA GLN A 151 18.61 -7.80 11.29
C GLN A 151 17.41 -6.86 11.09
N ASN A 152 17.62 -5.82 10.31
CA ASN A 152 16.61 -4.79 10.05
C ASN A 152 16.42 -4.69 8.52
N PRO A 153 15.95 -5.78 7.86
CA PRO A 153 15.88 -5.82 6.42
C PRO A 153 14.75 -4.93 5.90
N TYR A 154 15.04 -4.20 4.83
CA TYR A 154 14.02 -3.63 3.98
C TYR A 154 13.70 -4.60 2.85
N LEU A 155 12.42 -4.90 2.64
CA LEU A 155 11.97 -5.59 1.46
C LEU A 155 11.67 -4.55 0.37
N THR A 156 12.29 -4.69 -0.80
CA THR A 156 11.99 -3.89 -1.98
C THR A 156 11.29 -4.75 -3.01
N THR A 157 10.12 -4.31 -3.46
CA THR A 157 9.36 -4.96 -4.54
C THR A 157 9.13 -3.98 -5.69
N LEU A 158 9.16 -4.50 -6.91
CA LEU A 158 9.06 -3.71 -8.13
C LEU A 158 8.05 -4.37 -9.09
N SER A 159 7.13 -3.57 -9.62
CA SER A 159 6.22 -3.99 -10.68
C SER A 159 6.20 -2.93 -11.78
N MET A 160 6.32 -3.38 -13.03
CA MET A 160 6.34 -2.52 -14.20
C MET A 160 5.42 -3.08 -15.28
N THR A 161 4.80 -2.18 -16.05
CA THR A 161 3.95 -2.54 -17.19
C THR A 161 4.46 -1.88 -18.48
N ASP A 162 4.07 -2.43 -19.60
CA ASP A 162 4.18 -1.87 -20.95
C ASP A 162 5.57 -1.26 -21.27
N GLU A 163 5.65 0.02 -21.64
CA GLU A 163 6.92 0.64 -22.06
C GLU A 163 7.97 0.68 -20.95
N ILE A 164 7.58 0.93 -19.70
CA ILE A 164 8.54 0.92 -18.57
C ILE A 164 9.10 -0.48 -18.36
N LYS A 165 8.30 -1.53 -18.61
CA LYS A 165 8.76 -2.92 -18.54
C LYS A 165 9.64 -3.30 -19.72
N ASN A 166 9.23 -2.92 -20.95
CA ASN A 166 9.73 -3.50 -22.18
C ASN A 166 10.85 -2.67 -22.85
N LYS A 167 10.95 -1.35 -22.54
CA LYS A 167 11.95 -0.44 -23.10
C LYS A 167 13.05 -0.17 -22.08
N PRO A 168 14.30 -0.64 -22.28
CA PRO A 168 15.38 -0.49 -21.30
C PRO A 168 15.64 0.96 -20.87
N HIS A 169 15.58 1.92 -21.81
CA HIS A 169 15.79 3.34 -21.50
C HIS A 169 14.69 3.90 -20.57
N LYS A 170 13.42 3.53 -20.76
CA LYS A 170 12.30 3.95 -19.90
C LYS A 170 12.38 3.31 -18.51
N ARG A 171 12.79 2.06 -18.46
CA ARG A 171 13.08 1.36 -17.21
C ARG A 171 14.19 2.05 -16.42
N ASN A 172 15.30 2.37 -17.09
CA ASN A 172 16.43 3.03 -16.46
C ASN A 172 16.08 4.46 -16.01
N GLU A 173 15.31 5.21 -16.81
CA GLU A 173 14.80 6.53 -16.46
C GLU A 173 14.00 6.46 -15.13
N PHE A 174 13.02 5.56 -15.04
CA PHE A 174 12.25 5.35 -13.82
C PHE A 174 13.14 4.98 -12.63
N LEU A 175 14.01 3.97 -12.77
CA LEU A 175 14.88 3.49 -11.69
C LEU A 175 15.88 4.55 -11.21
N THR A 176 16.36 5.41 -12.10
CA THR A 176 17.28 6.50 -11.74
C THR A 176 16.57 7.61 -10.96
N LEU A 177 15.37 7.95 -11.37
CA LEU A 177 14.61 9.05 -10.75
C LEU A 177 14.03 8.69 -9.38
N ILE A 178 13.81 7.41 -9.07
CA ILE A 178 13.30 6.98 -7.76
C ILE A 178 14.38 6.87 -6.69
N LYS A 179 15.65 6.85 -7.05
CA LYS A 179 16.77 6.94 -6.10
C LYS A 179 16.80 8.33 -5.44
#